data_0c9ab964db47977e3a238c6ff7c1c66e
#
_entry.id   0c9ab964db47977e3a238c6ff7c1c66e
#
_cell.length_a   1.000
_cell.length_b   1.000
_cell.length_c   1.000
_cell.angle_alpha   90.00
_cell.angle_beta   90.00
_cell.angle_gamma   90.00
#
_symmetry.space_group_name_H-M   'P 1'
#
loop_
_entity.id
_entity.type
_entity.pdbx_description
1 polymer ?
#
loop_
_entity_poly.entity_id
_entity_poly.type
_entity_poly.pdbx_seq_one_letter_code
_entity_poly.pdbx_strand_id
1 'polypeptide(L)'
;TKKGTGRGFQISYEGNIGFEQMFKFLDMLDADGYLATAKALGLYCNNGGYNTDFYKVITRTGLVNNHYLAFSGGTPQSNYRASFGLMDHNTIIKNMDYGNFVAKIDVTQKAFNDRLTGDFGVFGSSFRNHDIYDTQMLFYSAACQNPTFPAGTDANGNWNKNEVATH
;
A
#
# COMPACT_ATOMS: atom_id res chain seq x y z
N THR A 1 -1.02 -11.10 24.55
CA THR A 1 -1.68 -12.19 23.80
C THR A 1 -2.96 -12.57 24.50
N LYS A 2 -4.13 -12.39 23.86
CA LYS A 2 -5.41 -12.84 24.42
C LYS A 2 -5.44 -14.36 24.36
N LYS A 3 -5.49 -15.04 25.52
CA LYS A 3 -5.75 -16.47 25.61
C LYS A 3 -7.26 -16.71 25.51
N GLY A 4 -7.69 -17.88 24.98
CA GLY A 4 -9.08 -18.29 24.99
C GLY A 4 -9.53 -18.54 26.44
N THR A 5 -10.56 -17.83 26.93
CA THR A 5 -11.01 -17.91 28.32
C THR A 5 -12.46 -18.34 28.48
N GLY A 6 -13.09 -18.83 27.41
CA GLY A 6 -14.52 -19.13 27.38
C GLY A 6 -14.85 -20.62 27.42
N ARG A 7 -15.92 -21.00 28.12
CA ARG A 7 -16.59 -22.26 27.93
C ARG A 7 -17.40 -22.20 26.62
N GLY A 8 -17.08 -23.07 25.68
CA GLY A 8 -17.76 -23.15 24.39
C GLY A 8 -16.93 -22.55 23.22
N PHE A 9 -17.42 -22.79 22.03
CA PHE A 9 -16.80 -22.32 20.78
C PHE A 9 -17.22 -20.89 20.48
N GLN A 10 -16.25 -20.04 20.19
CA GLN A 10 -16.46 -18.63 19.83
C GLN A 10 -15.74 -18.31 18.53
N ILE A 11 -16.39 -17.55 17.66
CA ILE A 11 -15.82 -16.99 16.45
C ILE A 11 -15.85 -15.47 16.59
N SER A 12 -14.76 -14.82 16.26
CA SER A 12 -14.71 -13.36 16.11
C SER A 12 -14.14 -13.00 14.75
N TYR A 13 -14.78 -12.04 14.10
CA TYR A 13 -14.32 -11.45 12.86
C TYR A 13 -14.30 -9.93 13.01
N GLU A 14 -13.21 -9.33 12.60
CA GLU A 14 -13.06 -7.88 12.48
C GLU A 14 -12.54 -7.60 11.07
N GLY A 15 -13.13 -6.62 10.40
CA GLY A 15 -12.71 -6.22 9.07
C GLY A 15 -12.91 -4.74 8.86
N ASN A 16 -11.98 -4.11 8.17
CA ASN A 16 -12.16 -2.76 7.67
C ASN A 16 -11.66 -2.64 6.23
N ILE A 17 -12.30 -1.76 5.48
CA ILE A 17 -11.91 -1.35 4.14
C ILE A 17 -11.80 0.17 4.16
N GLY A 18 -10.66 0.70 3.70
CA GLY A 18 -10.40 2.12 3.63
C GLY A 18 -9.90 2.54 2.25
N PHE A 19 -10.20 3.78 1.88
CA PHE A 19 -9.68 4.39 0.66
C PHE A 19 -8.75 5.53 1.04
N GLU A 20 -7.62 5.64 0.33
CA GLU A 20 -6.65 6.70 0.51
C GLU A 20 -6.57 7.53 -0.76
N GLN A 21 -6.54 8.83 -0.60
CA GLN A 21 -6.36 9.76 -1.71
C GLN A 21 -5.35 10.84 -1.32
N MET A 22 -4.62 11.34 -2.28
CA MET A 22 -3.79 12.51 -2.07
C MET A 22 -4.69 13.70 -1.74
N PHE A 23 -4.46 14.31 -0.57
CA PHE A 23 -5.26 15.43 -0.10
C PHE A 23 -5.03 16.69 -0.95
N LYS A 24 -3.77 16.95 -1.31
CA LYS A 24 -3.38 18.10 -2.14
C LYS A 24 -2.11 17.77 -2.90
N PHE A 25 -2.10 18.13 -4.17
CA PHE A 25 -0.89 18.17 -5.00
C PHE A 25 -0.27 19.57 -4.94
N LEU A 26 1.00 19.68 -5.31
CA LEU A 26 1.60 20.98 -5.63
C LEU A 26 0.89 21.55 -6.87
N ASP A 27 0.67 22.86 -6.86
CA ASP A 27 0.12 23.55 -8.02
C ASP A 27 1.22 23.61 -9.10
N MET A 28 1.08 22.74 -10.11
CA MET A 28 2.01 22.66 -11.24
C MET A 28 1.45 23.42 -12.42
N LEU A 29 2.35 23.92 -13.26
CA LEU A 29 1.96 24.51 -14.53
C LEU A 29 1.38 23.43 -15.45
N ASP A 30 0.26 23.73 -16.07
CA ASP A 30 -0.24 22.97 -17.19
C ASP A 30 0.58 23.27 -18.47
N ALA A 31 0.23 22.63 -19.59
CA ALA A 31 0.98 22.79 -20.85
C ALA A 31 1.05 24.25 -21.31
N ASP A 32 -0.05 24.99 -21.23
CA ASP A 32 -0.11 26.38 -21.68
C ASP A 32 0.69 27.30 -20.76
N GLY A 33 0.55 27.14 -19.46
CA GLY A 33 1.32 27.89 -18.45
C GLY A 33 2.82 27.61 -18.55
N TYR A 34 3.20 26.34 -18.79
CA TYR A 34 4.59 25.95 -18.99
C TYR A 34 5.21 26.62 -20.22
N LEU A 35 4.52 26.55 -21.38
CA LEU A 35 4.98 27.19 -22.63
C LEU A 35 5.05 28.71 -22.51
N ALA A 36 4.06 29.35 -21.89
CA ALA A 36 4.05 30.78 -21.65
C ALA A 36 5.23 31.21 -20.76
N THR A 37 5.50 30.46 -19.69
CA THR A 37 6.62 30.75 -18.78
C THR A 37 7.97 30.53 -19.45
N ALA A 38 8.15 29.43 -20.20
CA ALA A 38 9.38 29.18 -20.96
C ALA A 38 9.67 30.32 -21.94
N LYS A 39 8.64 30.76 -22.67
CA LYS A 39 8.74 31.92 -23.60
C LYS A 39 9.09 33.22 -22.89
N ALA A 40 8.48 33.49 -21.75
CA ALA A 40 8.76 34.71 -20.97
C ALA A 40 10.19 34.74 -20.42
N LEU A 41 10.76 33.57 -20.13
CA LEU A 41 12.14 33.41 -19.67
C LEU A 41 13.17 33.29 -20.80
N GLY A 42 12.73 33.31 -22.07
CA GLY A 42 13.63 33.15 -23.22
C GLY A 42 14.19 31.73 -23.38
N LEU A 43 13.56 30.73 -22.75
CA LEU A 43 13.97 29.33 -22.83
C LEU A 43 13.44 28.68 -24.10
N TYR A 44 14.28 27.84 -24.74
CA TYR A 44 13.82 26.98 -25.79
C TYR A 44 12.99 25.84 -25.21
N CYS A 45 11.79 25.60 -25.76
CA CYS A 45 10.91 24.54 -25.30
C CYS A 45 10.19 23.89 -26.48
N ASN A 46 10.37 22.58 -26.63
CA ASN A 46 9.59 21.79 -27.54
C ASN A 46 8.16 21.61 -27.02
N ASN A 47 7.18 21.78 -27.90
CA ASN A 47 5.79 21.48 -27.62
C ASN A 47 5.41 20.13 -28.23
N GLY A 48 5.22 19.13 -27.35
CA GLY A 48 4.79 17.78 -27.75
C GLY A 48 3.30 17.66 -28.08
N GLY A 49 2.51 18.72 -27.84
CA GLY A 49 1.08 18.74 -28.18
C GLY A 49 0.15 18.04 -27.16
N TYR A 50 0.64 17.73 -25.99
CA TYR A 50 -0.12 17.10 -24.89
C TYR A 50 -0.32 18.08 -23.72
N ASN A 51 -1.17 17.69 -22.79
CA ASN A 51 -1.33 18.36 -21.49
C ASN A 51 -1.39 17.28 -20.41
N THR A 52 -0.21 16.86 -19.92
CA THR A 52 -0.04 15.73 -19.03
C THR A 52 0.17 16.18 -17.59
N ASP A 53 -0.71 15.74 -16.68
CA ASP A 53 -0.53 15.89 -15.24
C ASP A 53 0.28 14.70 -14.72
N PHE A 54 1.59 14.85 -14.59
CA PHE A 54 2.50 13.78 -14.17
C PHE A 54 2.26 13.31 -12.74
N TYR A 55 1.66 14.14 -11.86
CA TYR A 55 1.26 13.67 -10.54
C TYR A 55 0.12 12.64 -10.60
N LYS A 56 -0.88 12.86 -11.46
CA LYS A 56 -1.93 11.87 -11.70
C LYS A 56 -1.43 10.61 -12.40
N VAL A 57 -0.37 10.74 -13.18
CA VAL A 57 0.27 9.58 -13.83
C VAL A 57 0.86 8.63 -12.78
N ILE A 58 1.53 9.15 -11.75
CA ILE A 58 2.23 8.34 -10.74
C ILE A 58 1.34 7.96 -9.54
N THR A 59 0.18 8.58 -9.39
CA THR A 59 -0.72 8.34 -8.25
C THR A 59 -1.99 7.61 -8.64
N ARG A 60 -2.67 7.07 -7.65
CA ARG A 60 -3.98 6.42 -7.73
C ARG A 60 -4.74 6.61 -6.42
N THR A 61 -6.00 6.22 -6.39
CA THR A 61 -6.70 5.97 -5.12
C THR A 61 -6.13 4.70 -4.51
N GLY A 62 -5.62 4.80 -3.30
CA GLY A 62 -5.15 3.66 -2.51
C GLY A 62 -6.32 2.89 -1.90
N LEU A 63 -6.11 1.61 -1.63
CA LEU A 63 -7.08 0.72 -1.00
C LEU A 63 -6.41 -0.01 0.15
N VAL A 64 -7.02 0.08 1.33
CA VAL A 64 -6.58 -0.65 2.52
C VAL A 64 -7.63 -1.67 2.89
N ASN A 65 -7.25 -2.95 2.96
CA ASN A 65 -8.09 -4.05 3.41
C ASN A 65 -7.44 -4.73 4.62
N ASN A 66 -8.14 -4.75 5.76
CA ASN A 66 -7.68 -5.48 6.92
C ASN A 66 -8.78 -6.43 7.37
N HIS A 67 -8.43 -7.70 7.55
CA HIS A 67 -9.35 -8.75 8.00
C HIS A 67 -8.68 -9.55 9.10
N TYR A 68 -9.39 -9.76 10.17
CA TYR A 68 -8.96 -10.58 11.28
C TYR A 68 -10.05 -11.56 11.65
N LEU A 69 -9.71 -12.85 11.67
CA LEU A 69 -10.60 -13.94 12.03
C LEU A 69 -9.99 -14.73 13.18
N ALA A 70 -10.74 -14.99 14.22
CA ALA A 70 -10.27 -15.84 15.29
C ALA A 70 -11.34 -16.82 15.76
N PHE A 71 -10.88 -18.01 16.06
CA PHE A 71 -11.63 -19.12 16.63
C PHE A 71 -11.05 -19.40 18.01
N SER A 72 -11.88 -19.52 19.02
CA SER A 72 -11.43 -19.90 20.34
C SER A 72 -12.48 -20.76 21.04
N GLY A 73 -12.01 -21.58 21.94
CA GLY A 73 -12.87 -22.40 22.76
C GLY A 73 -12.08 -23.14 23.82
N GLY A 74 -12.78 -23.89 24.63
CA GLY A 74 -12.11 -24.72 25.62
C GLY A 74 -13.00 -25.17 26.76
N THR A 75 -12.35 -25.88 27.65
CA THR A 75 -12.83 -26.37 28.94
C THR A 75 -11.95 -25.80 30.04
N PRO A 76 -12.26 -26.00 31.34
CA PRO A 76 -11.35 -25.61 32.41
C PRO A 76 -9.94 -26.21 32.31
N GLN A 77 -9.81 -27.35 31.63
CA GLN A 77 -8.57 -28.09 31.47
C GLN A 77 -7.86 -27.88 30.16
N SER A 78 -8.58 -27.44 29.10
CA SER A 78 -8.04 -27.29 27.75
C SER A 78 -8.58 -26.05 27.07
N ASN A 79 -7.71 -25.14 26.65
CA ASN A 79 -8.08 -23.94 25.90
C ASN A 79 -7.32 -23.90 24.59
N TYR A 80 -8.01 -23.49 23.52
CA TYR A 80 -7.39 -23.29 22.22
C TYR A 80 -7.83 -21.95 21.60
N ARG A 81 -6.95 -21.39 20.82
CA ARG A 81 -7.22 -20.20 19.99
C ARG A 81 -6.46 -20.33 18.68
N ALA A 82 -7.16 -20.23 17.57
CA ALA A 82 -6.59 -20.06 16.25
C ALA A 82 -6.98 -18.66 15.74
N SER A 83 -6.04 -17.93 15.15
CA SER A 83 -6.30 -16.61 14.58
C SER A 83 -5.57 -16.41 13.27
N PHE A 84 -6.22 -15.70 12.35
CA PHE A 84 -5.73 -15.36 11.03
C PHE A 84 -5.91 -13.87 10.82
N GLY A 85 -4.87 -13.21 10.39
CA GLY A 85 -4.89 -11.80 10.02
C GLY A 85 -4.43 -11.64 8.57
N LEU A 86 -5.16 -10.86 7.82
CA LEU A 86 -4.81 -10.44 6.47
C LEU A 86 -4.82 -8.92 6.41
N MET A 87 -3.74 -8.34 5.92
CA MET A 87 -3.66 -6.93 5.58
C MET A 87 -3.18 -6.84 4.13
N ASP A 88 -3.90 -6.08 3.33
CA ASP A 88 -3.52 -5.73 1.96
C ASP A 88 -3.67 -4.23 1.77
N HIS A 89 -2.60 -3.56 1.40
CA HIS A 89 -2.55 -2.12 1.25
C HIS A 89 -1.94 -1.74 -0.09
N ASN A 90 -2.79 -1.30 -0.99
CA ASN A 90 -2.41 -0.64 -2.23
C ASN A 90 -2.29 0.85 -1.96
N THR A 91 -1.08 1.39 -1.96
CA THR A 91 -0.85 2.80 -1.62
C THR A 91 -1.34 3.75 -2.69
N ILE A 92 -1.34 5.05 -2.37
CA ILE A 92 -1.65 6.13 -3.31
C ILE A 92 -0.65 6.24 -4.46
N ILE A 93 0.54 5.65 -4.36
CA ILE A 93 1.56 5.61 -5.41
C ILE A 93 1.36 4.33 -6.21
N LYS A 94 1.34 4.43 -7.55
CA LYS A 94 1.24 3.26 -8.42
C LYS A 94 2.46 2.35 -8.25
N ASN A 95 2.25 1.03 -8.37
CA ASN A 95 3.29 0.00 -8.22
C ASN A 95 3.95 -0.04 -6.83
N MET A 96 3.31 0.56 -5.83
CA MET A 96 3.73 0.46 -4.44
C MET A 96 2.59 -0.16 -3.64
N ASP A 97 2.83 -1.35 -3.11
CA ASP A 97 1.86 -2.11 -2.33
C ASP A 97 2.56 -3.00 -1.30
N TYR A 98 1.86 -3.30 -0.23
CA TYR A 98 2.31 -4.26 0.75
C TYR A 98 1.15 -5.06 1.32
N GLY A 99 1.45 -6.30 1.66
CA GLY A 99 0.52 -7.22 2.26
C GLY A 99 1.16 -8.02 3.37
N ASN A 100 0.37 -8.38 4.36
CA ASN A 100 0.81 -9.21 5.46
C ASN A 100 -0.27 -10.24 5.77
N PHE A 101 0.13 -11.51 5.82
CA PHE A 101 -0.68 -12.60 6.33
C PHE A 101 -0.05 -13.15 7.60
N VAL A 102 -0.84 -13.28 8.64
CA VAL A 102 -0.42 -13.81 9.94
C VAL A 102 -1.35 -14.93 10.34
N ALA A 103 -0.79 -16.07 10.74
CA ALA A 103 -1.51 -17.17 11.33
C ALA A 103 -0.92 -17.52 12.70
N LYS A 104 -1.77 -17.72 13.68
CA LYS A 104 -1.35 -18.10 15.04
C LYS A 104 -2.32 -19.12 15.62
N ILE A 105 -1.75 -20.15 16.23
CA ILE A 105 -2.48 -21.18 16.99
C ILE A 105 -1.85 -21.27 18.37
N ASP A 106 -2.65 -21.15 19.39
CA ASP A 106 -2.26 -21.34 20.78
C ASP A 106 -3.16 -22.41 21.41
N VAL A 107 -2.55 -23.35 22.12
CA VAL A 107 -3.23 -24.40 22.89
C VAL A 107 -2.64 -24.45 24.28
N THR A 108 -3.50 -24.39 25.29
CA THR A 108 -3.11 -24.60 26.70
C THR A 108 -3.81 -25.87 27.18
N GLN A 109 -3.04 -26.79 27.71
CA GLN A 109 -3.55 -28.03 28.27
C GLN A 109 -3.09 -28.19 29.71
N LYS A 110 -4.02 -28.47 30.61
CA LYS A 110 -3.75 -28.81 31.99
C LYS A 110 -3.93 -30.29 32.24
N ALA A 111 -3.08 -30.88 33.05
CA ALA A 111 -3.09 -32.31 33.39
C ALA A 111 -2.81 -32.51 34.89
N PHE A 112 -3.08 -33.72 35.37
CA PHE A 112 -2.82 -34.16 36.76
C PHE A 112 -3.46 -33.23 37.82
N ASN A 113 -4.78 -32.97 37.68
CA ASN A 113 -5.52 -32.07 38.58
C ASN A 113 -4.86 -30.68 38.68
N ASP A 114 -4.59 -30.05 37.52
CA ASP A 114 -3.96 -28.73 37.36
C ASP A 114 -2.51 -28.62 37.86
N ARG A 115 -1.86 -29.74 38.18
CA ARG A 115 -0.44 -29.73 38.60
C ARG A 115 0.56 -29.55 37.47
N LEU A 116 0.14 -29.83 36.26
CA LEU A 116 0.92 -29.60 35.03
C LEU A 116 0.12 -28.74 34.03
N THR A 117 0.75 -27.68 33.56
CA THR A 117 0.21 -26.86 32.48
C THR A 117 1.20 -26.83 31.33
N GLY A 118 0.75 -27.27 30.16
CA GLY A 118 1.49 -27.16 28.90
C GLY A 118 0.89 -26.07 28.01
N ASP A 119 1.70 -25.12 27.55
CA ASP A 119 1.35 -24.11 26.58
C ASP A 119 2.09 -24.40 25.27
N PHE A 120 1.34 -24.57 24.19
CA PHE A 120 1.86 -24.81 22.84
C PHE A 120 1.40 -23.67 21.94
N GLY A 121 2.32 -23.06 21.21
CA GLY A 121 2.04 -21.99 20.28
C GLY A 121 2.77 -22.19 18.96
N VAL A 122 2.05 -21.99 17.85
CA VAL A 122 2.63 -21.94 16.51
C VAL A 122 2.25 -20.58 15.91
N PHE A 123 3.25 -19.92 15.36
CA PHE A 123 3.10 -18.62 14.68
C PHE A 123 3.76 -18.69 13.32
N GLY A 124 3.05 -18.16 12.30
CA GLY A 124 3.57 -18.00 10.96
C GLY A 124 3.15 -16.66 10.40
N SER A 125 4.03 -16.01 9.64
CA SER A 125 3.71 -14.80 8.90
C SER A 125 4.36 -14.81 7.54
N SER A 126 3.67 -14.20 6.56
CA SER A 126 4.19 -13.94 5.22
C SER A 126 3.97 -12.47 4.91
N PHE A 127 5.03 -11.80 4.50
CA PHE A 127 5.02 -10.38 4.17
C PHE A 127 5.40 -10.21 2.71
N ARG A 128 4.61 -9.41 1.98
CA ARG A 128 4.88 -8.98 0.61
C ARG A 128 5.05 -7.46 0.63
N ASN A 129 6.11 -7.00 0.05
CA ASN A 129 6.38 -5.57 -0.09
C ASN A 129 6.88 -5.28 -1.52
N HIS A 130 6.17 -4.40 -2.22
CA HIS A 130 6.65 -3.77 -3.44
C HIS A 130 6.83 -2.29 -3.12
N ASP A 131 8.07 -1.87 -3.06
CA ASP A 131 8.43 -0.51 -2.69
C ASP A 131 9.17 0.19 -3.83
N ILE A 132 9.06 1.50 -3.89
CA ILE A 132 9.80 2.36 -4.79
C ILE A 132 10.98 2.92 -3.99
N TYR A 133 12.19 2.71 -4.50
CA TYR A 133 13.44 3.02 -3.83
C TYR A 133 13.49 4.46 -3.28
N ASP A 134 12.99 5.45 -4.05
CA ASP A 134 12.99 6.85 -3.67
C ASP A 134 11.71 7.54 -4.12
N THR A 135 10.74 7.60 -3.22
CA THR A 135 9.46 8.26 -3.46
C THR A 135 9.60 9.77 -3.59
N GLN A 136 10.56 10.39 -2.88
CA GLN A 136 10.80 11.81 -2.98
C GLN A 136 11.34 12.18 -4.37
N MET A 137 12.30 11.41 -4.87
CA MET A 137 12.82 11.59 -6.22
C MET A 137 11.76 11.35 -7.29
N LEU A 138 10.84 10.40 -7.07
CA LEU A 138 9.72 10.15 -7.98
C LEU A 138 8.83 11.40 -8.10
N PHE A 139 8.41 12.00 -6.99
CA PHE A 139 7.60 13.21 -6.99
C PHE A 139 8.36 14.41 -7.56
N TYR A 140 9.63 14.57 -7.21
CA TYR A 140 10.46 15.61 -7.78
C TYR A 140 10.63 15.46 -9.29
N SER A 141 10.89 14.25 -9.76
CA SER A 141 11.00 13.96 -11.19
C SER A 141 9.69 14.25 -11.93
N ALA A 142 8.55 13.87 -11.35
CA ALA A 142 7.24 14.19 -11.93
C ALA A 142 7.00 15.71 -12.01
N ALA A 143 7.44 16.47 -11.01
CA ALA A 143 7.34 17.92 -10.99
C ALA A 143 8.21 18.61 -12.06
N CYS A 144 9.35 18.02 -12.40
CA CYS A 144 10.29 18.57 -13.38
C CYS A 144 9.98 18.18 -14.82
N GLN A 145 8.95 17.37 -15.09
CA GLN A 145 8.61 16.95 -16.45
C GLN A 145 7.94 18.07 -17.23
N ASN A 146 8.19 18.09 -18.55
CA ASN A 146 7.51 18.99 -19.45
C ASN A 146 6.07 18.46 -19.70
N PRO A 147 5.01 19.19 -19.28
CA PRO A 147 3.64 18.72 -19.36
C PRO A 147 3.12 18.60 -20.81
N THR A 148 3.85 19.14 -21.80
CA THR A 148 3.45 19.01 -23.21
C THR A 148 3.78 17.65 -23.83
N PHE A 149 4.43 16.74 -23.09
CA PHE A 149 4.78 15.40 -23.56
C PHE A 149 3.88 14.32 -22.95
N PRO A 150 3.63 13.21 -23.68
CA PRO A 150 2.82 12.13 -23.17
C PRO A 150 3.58 11.31 -22.11
N ALA A 151 2.85 10.77 -21.14
CA ALA A 151 3.38 9.75 -20.23
C ALA A 151 3.30 8.35 -20.85
N GLY A 152 4.15 7.42 -20.36
CA GLY A 152 4.11 6.02 -20.74
C GLY A 152 4.96 5.69 -21.97
N THR A 153 4.53 4.71 -22.74
CA THR A 153 5.26 4.17 -23.90
C THR A 153 4.56 4.52 -25.22
N ASP A 154 5.35 4.56 -26.28
CA ASP A 154 4.85 4.68 -27.66
C ASP A 154 4.21 3.35 -28.15
N ALA A 155 3.71 3.35 -29.37
CA ALA A 155 3.09 2.18 -30.00
C ALA A 155 4.06 0.99 -30.17
N ASN A 156 5.37 1.23 -30.11
CA ASN A 156 6.42 0.22 -30.22
C ASN A 156 6.91 -0.27 -28.84
N GLY A 157 6.33 0.22 -27.75
CA GLY A 157 6.71 -0.12 -26.38
C GLY A 157 7.94 0.63 -25.86
N ASN A 158 8.46 1.63 -26.57
CA ASN A 158 9.53 2.47 -26.06
C ASN A 158 8.99 3.57 -25.17
N TRP A 159 9.72 3.89 -24.10
CA TRP A 159 9.35 5.01 -23.22
C TRP A 159 9.38 6.33 -24.02
N ASN A 160 8.30 7.10 -23.86
CA ASN A 160 8.23 8.43 -24.44
C ASN A 160 9.36 9.30 -23.85
N LYS A 161 10.12 9.95 -24.74
CA LYS A 161 11.12 10.92 -24.32
C LYS A 161 10.42 12.21 -23.89
N ASN A 162 10.84 12.74 -22.78
CA ASN A 162 10.39 14.03 -22.30
C ASN A 162 11.56 15.02 -22.38
N GLU A 163 11.34 16.14 -23.06
CA GLU A 163 12.33 17.19 -23.23
C GLU A 163 11.89 18.40 -22.41
N VAL A 164 12.68 18.75 -21.41
CA VAL A 164 12.46 19.96 -20.60
C VAL A 164 13.01 21.20 -21.30
N ALA A 165 12.52 22.39 -20.92
CA ALA A 165 13.00 23.65 -21.45
C ALA A 165 14.49 23.86 -21.10
N THR A 166 15.25 24.37 -22.06
CA THR A 166 16.68 24.66 -21.92
C THR A 166 17.01 26.06 -22.44
N HIS A 167 18.21 26.55 -22.08
CA HIS A 167 18.76 27.79 -22.63
C HIS A 167 19.35 27.57 -24.02
#